data_3ce2c0caa0f0b8b252c38d80c050d185
#
_entry.id   3ce2c0caa0f0b8b252c38d80c050d185
#
_cell.length_a   1.000
_cell.length_b   1.000
_cell.length_c   1.000
_cell.angle_alpha   90.00
_cell.angle_beta   90.00
_cell.angle_gamma   90.00
#
_symmetry.space_group_name_H-M   'P 1'
#
loop_
_entity.id
_entity.type
_entity.pdbx_description
1 polymer ?
#
loop_
_entity_poly.entity_id
_entity_poly.type
_entity_poly.pdbx_seq_one_letter_code
_entity_poly.pdbx_strand_id
1 'polypeptide(L)'
;MLFIFLIIIFTALYTFLFTLIPLDYLYLLLWIPLSIILSIITIILLLLLYLCIASHTKPTNKFKHFILRNACFIAIKCLNIKIIKEGFENVPKETFVVYANHKSNMDPLLIYYSLNSVCSAIGKKSLFQNPIMNMIAKTFAAVPIDRENDREAAKSIVTGIKLVKNGLSMIIFPEGGIKTRDTEEMVNLRAGAYKLAVKANAPVLPISICGSSMISKTRFFKRKTIKIICHRPITKDEYANMNTHELGTKVEELINSDIREFENEKK
;
A
#
# COMPACT_ATOMS: atom_id res chain seq x y z
N MET A 1 -4.15 13.50 9.43
CA MET A 1 -4.80 14.65 10.11
C MET A 1 -6.22 14.33 10.57
N LEU A 2 -7.11 13.77 9.69
CA LEU A 2 -8.52 13.47 10.04
C LEU A 2 -8.68 12.69 11.36
N PHE A 3 -7.99 11.56 11.51
CA PHE A 3 -8.14 10.71 12.72
C PHE A 3 -7.62 11.37 13.99
N ILE A 4 -6.57 12.20 13.93
CA ILE A 4 -6.08 12.97 15.08
C ILE A 4 -7.15 13.96 15.53
N PHE A 5 -7.78 14.65 14.57
CA PHE A 5 -8.88 15.57 14.83
C PHE A 5 -10.07 14.86 15.48
N LEU A 6 -10.43 13.67 14.96
CA LEU A 6 -11.50 12.85 15.57
C LEU A 6 -11.16 12.37 16.98
N ILE A 7 -9.89 11.99 17.26
CA ILE A 7 -9.46 11.65 18.62
C ILE A 7 -9.69 12.83 19.55
N ILE A 8 -9.29 14.04 19.15
CA ILE A 8 -9.47 15.24 19.98
C ILE A 8 -10.95 15.48 20.26
N ILE A 9 -11.82 15.41 19.24
CA ILE A 9 -13.27 15.63 19.39
C ILE A 9 -13.89 14.59 20.32
N PHE A 10 -13.62 13.29 20.09
CA PHE A 10 -14.19 12.25 20.94
C PHE A 10 -13.65 12.30 22.36
N THR A 11 -12.36 12.63 22.54
CA THR A 11 -11.80 12.82 23.88
C THR A 11 -12.50 13.96 24.62
N ALA A 12 -12.68 15.10 23.96
CA ALA A 12 -13.42 16.23 24.55
C ALA A 12 -14.87 15.84 24.90
N LEU A 13 -15.56 15.14 23.98
CA LEU A 13 -16.91 14.65 24.20
C LEU A 13 -17.02 13.71 25.41
N TYR A 14 -16.16 12.69 25.47
CA TYR A 14 -16.17 11.73 26.58
C TYR A 14 -15.78 12.39 27.89
N THR A 15 -14.77 13.28 27.89
CA THR A 15 -14.41 14.03 29.10
C THR A 15 -15.60 14.88 29.59
N PHE A 16 -16.29 15.58 28.66
CA PHE A 16 -17.49 16.33 28.98
C PHE A 16 -18.59 15.44 29.57
N LEU A 17 -18.88 14.29 28.94
CA LEU A 17 -19.88 13.35 29.46
C LEU A 17 -19.54 12.84 30.88
N PHE A 18 -18.26 12.62 31.16
CA PHE A 18 -17.82 12.21 32.49
C PHE A 18 -18.00 13.32 33.54
N THR A 19 -17.87 14.61 33.18
CA THR A 19 -18.10 15.71 34.10
C THR A 19 -19.57 15.85 34.53
N LEU A 20 -20.52 15.23 33.82
CA LEU A 20 -21.93 15.18 34.22
C LEU A 20 -22.20 14.20 35.39
N ILE A 21 -21.23 13.34 35.70
CA ILE A 21 -21.32 12.44 36.87
C ILE A 21 -20.83 13.21 38.08
N PRO A 22 -21.63 13.31 39.16
CA PRO A 22 -21.28 14.09 40.36
C PRO A 22 -20.22 13.37 41.20
N LEU A 23 -18.97 13.48 40.80
CA LEU A 23 -17.79 12.92 41.47
C LEU A 23 -16.75 14.03 41.69
N ASP A 24 -15.91 13.88 42.72
CA ASP A 24 -14.87 14.85 43.07
C ASP A 24 -13.87 15.08 41.91
N TYR A 25 -13.34 16.29 41.79
CA TYR A 25 -12.40 16.71 40.76
C TYR A 25 -11.12 15.84 40.70
N LEU A 26 -10.79 15.09 41.76
CA LEU A 26 -9.67 14.16 41.78
C LEU A 26 -9.80 13.07 40.70
N TYR A 27 -11.04 12.71 40.32
CA TYR A 27 -11.33 11.72 39.26
C TYR A 27 -11.01 12.24 37.86
N LEU A 28 -10.81 13.55 37.63
CA LEU A 28 -10.39 14.09 36.33
C LEU A 28 -9.07 13.47 35.87
N LEU A 29 -8.15 13.15 36.79
CA LEU A 29 -6.90 12.46 36.47
C LEU A 29 -7.10 11.06 35.85
N LEU A 30 -8.23 10.40 36.19
CA LEU A 30 -8.60 9.09 35.62
C LEU A 30 -9.49 9.25 34.38
N TRP A 31 -10.36 10.26 34.36
CA TRP A 31 -11.29 10.47 33.24
C TRP A 31 -10.60 10.83 31.92
N ILE A 32 -9.54 11.65 31.95
CA ILE A 32 -8.84 12.06 30.74
C ILE A 32 -8.16 10.85 30.04
N PRO A 33 -7.33 10.01 30.71
CA PRO A 33 -6.79 8.81 30.09
C PRO A 33 -7.87 7.84 29.59
N LEU A 34 -8.94 7.66 30.35
CA LEU A 34 -10.05 6.79 29.97
C LEU A 34 -10.77 7.33 28.72
N SER A 35 -10.99 8.64 28.62
CA SER A 35 -11.57 9.29 27.43
C SER A 35 -10.71 9.10 26.19
N ILE A 36 -9.39 9.17 26.33
CA ILE A 36 -8.46 8.92 25.23
C ILE A 36 -8.57 7.45 24.75
N ILE A 37 -8.59 6.49 25.68
CA ILE A 37 -8.72 5.06 25.35
C ILE A 37 -10.06 4.80 24.65
N LEU A 38 -11.17 5.31 25.17
CA LEU A 38 -12.49 5.18 24.56
C LEU A 38 -12.53 5.80 23.16
N SER A 39 -11.91 6.96 22.98
CA SER A 39 -11.83 7.63 21.68
C SER A 39 -11.07 6.76 20.64
N ILE A 40 -9.96 6.16 21.03
CA ILE A 40 -9.21 5.26 20.17
C ILE A 40 -10.05 4.03 19.79
N ILE A 41 -10.71 3.40 20.78
CA ILE A 41 -11.59 2.25 20.56
C ILE A 41 -12.72 2.63 19.60
N THR A 42 -13.39 3.77 19.83
CA THR A 42 -14.48 4.27 18.98
C THR A 42 -14.02 4.46 17.54
N ILE A 43 -12.85 5.05 17.35
CA ILE A 43 -12.29 5.27 16.00
C ILE A 43 -11.95 3.94 15.32
N ILE A 44 -11.40 2.97 16.05
CA ILE A 44 -11.13 1.62 15.49
C ILE A 44 -12.45 0.97 15.06
N LEU A 45 -13.50 1.02 15.90
CA LEU A 45 -14.80 0.45 15.56
C LEU A 45 -15.45 1.15 14.35
N LEU A 46 -15.39 2.48 14.30
CA LEU A 46 -15.88 3.25 13.15
C LEU A 46 -15.10 2.95 11.88
N LEU A 47 -13.78 2.75 11.98
CA LEU A 47 -12.95 2.35 10.83
C LEU A 47 -13.31 0.95 10.34
N LEU A 48 -13.54 -0.01 11.24
CA LEU A 48 -13.96 -1.37 10.88
C LEU A 48 -15.35 -1.36 10.22
N LEU A 49 -16.30 -0.61 10.77
CA LEU A 49 -17.63 -0.42 10.17
C LEU A 49 -17.51 0.23 8.80
N TYR A 50 -16.68 1.27 8.69
CA TYR A 50 -16.42 1.93 7.42
C TYR A 50 -15.82 0.98 6.39
N LEU A 51 -14.81 0.15 6.75
CA LEU A 51 -14.23 -0.84 5.85
C LEU A 51 -15.27 -1.87 5.38
N CYS A 52 -16.16 -2.30 6.27
CA CYS A 52 -17.27 -3.20 5.92
C CYS A 52 -18.16 -2.57 4.84
N ILE A 53 -18.63 -1.34 5.02
CA ILE A 53 -19.44 -0.61 4.05
C ILE A 53 -18.64 -0.35 2.76
N ALA A 54 -17.41 0.13 2.88
CA ALA A 54 -16.55 0.49 1.75
C ALA A 54 -16.19 -0.70 0.86
N SER A 55 -16.11 -1.91 1.43
CA SER A 55 -15.86 -3.13 0.65
C SER A 55 -16.94 -3.45 -0.39
N HIS A 56 -18.15 -2.88 -0.25
CA HIS A 56 -19.28 -3.04 -1.16
C HIS A 56 -19.45 -1.85 -2.11
N THR A 57 -18.62 -0.82 -2.01
CA THR A 57 -18.68 0.36 -2.89
C THR A 57 -17.76 0.23 -4.10
N LYS A 58 -17.98 1.06 -5.12
CA LYS A 58 -17.14 1.08 -6.33
C LYS A 58 -15.66 1.28 -5.98
N PRO A 59 -14.72 0.51 -6.59
CA PRO A 59 -13.29 0.65 -6.33
C PRO A 59 -12.74 2.07 -6.51
N THR A 60 -13.31 2.83 -7.44
CA THR A 60 -12.89 4.19 -7.82
C THR A 60 -13.50 5.30 -6.96
N ASN A 61 -14.20 5.00 -5.88
CA ASN A 61 -14.83 5.99 -5.01
C ASN A 61 -13.77 6.87 -4.31
N LYS A 62 -13.74 8.17 -4.64
CA LYS A 62 -12.75 9.13 -4.12
C LYS A 62 -12.81 9.31 -2.61
N PHE A 63 -14.01 9.32 -2.02
CA PHE A 63 -14.15 9.43 -0.56
C PHE A 63 -13.55 8.23 0.17
N LYS A 64 -13.77 7.03 -0.38
CA LYS A 64 -13.13 5.80 0.12
C LYS A 64 -11.60 5.93 0.15
N HIS A 65 -11.01 6.38 -0.96
CA HIS A 65 -9.56 6.55 -1.04
C HIS A 65 -9.05 7.66 -0.11
N PHE A 66 -9.81 8.73 0.12
CA PHE A 66 -9.48 9.74 1.11
C PHE A 66 -9.35 9.14 2.53
N ILE A 67 -10.32 8.36 2.98
CA ILE A 67 -10.28 7.71 4.30
C ILE A 67 -9.12 6.71 4.39
N LEU A 68 -8.96 5.84 3.39
CA LEU A 68 -7.88 4.85 3.36
C LEU A 68 -6.50 5.49 3.40
N ARG A 69 -6.30 6.61 2.71
CA ARG A 69 -5.02 7.32 2.73
C ARG A 69 -4.73 7.94 4.08
N ASN A 70 -5.74 8.47 4.78
CA ASN A 70 -5.58 8.94 6.14
C ASN A 70 -5.24 7.78 7.09
N ALA A 71 -5.83 6.60 6.91
CA ALA A 71 -5.46 5.40 7.66
C ALA A 71 -4.00 4.97 7.38
N CYS A 72 -3.60 4.95 6.10
CA CYS A 72 -2.21 4.69 5.72
C CYS A 72 -1.23 5.71 6.34
N PHE A 73 -1.59 7.00 6.35
CA PHE A 73 -0.78 8.05 6.99
C PHE A 73 -0.54 7.74 8.47
N ILE A 74 -1.58 7.33 9.21
CA ILE A 74 -1.44 6.96 10.62
C ILE A 74 -0.53 5.74 10.77
N ALA A 75 -0.75 4.69 9.99
CA ALA A 75 0.09 3.49 10.04
C ALA A 75 1.58 3.83 9.79
N ILE A 76 1.86 4.68 8.81
CA ILE A 76 3.22 5.16 8.49
C ILE A 76 3.81 5.93 9.66
N LYS A 77 3.02 6.82 10.29
CA LYS A 77 3.46 7.60 11.47
C LYS A 77 3.67 6.73 12.70
N CYS A 78 2.74 5.80 12.99
CA CYS A 78 2.88 4.86 14.10
C CYS A 78 4.12 3.97 13.96
N LEU A 79 4.46 3.56 12.75
CA LEU A 79 5.67 2.79 12.47
C LEU A 79 6.95 3.64 12.43
N ASN A 80 6.84 4.94 12.66
CA ASN A 80 7.94 5.92 12.60
C ASN A 80 8.70 5.86 11.26
N ILE A 81 7.94 5.81 10.15
CA ILE A 81 8.48 5.77 8.79
C ILE A 81 8.54 7.19 8.21
N LYS A 82 9.72 7.61 7.75
CA LYS A 82 9.91 8.78 6.90
C LYS A 82 9.98 8.32 5.45
N ILE A 83 9.09 8.82 4.61
CA ILE A 83 9.13 8.58 3.17
C ILE A 83 9.83 9.75 2.49
N ILE A 84 10.81 9.45 1.64
CA ILE A 84 11.42 10.37 0.68
C ILE A 84 10.87 9.98 -0.68
N LYS A 85 10.32 10.94 -1.42
CA LYS A 85 9.67 10.73 -2.72
C LYS A 85 10.46 11.42 -3.81
N GLU A 86 10.75 10.71 -4.90
CA GLU A 86 11.42 11.22 -6.08
C GLU A 86 10.69 10.79 -7.35
N GLY A 87 10.65 11.64 -8.37
CA GLY A 87 10.08 11.33 -9.69
C GLY A 87 8.56 11.20 -9.73
N PHE A 88 7.81 11.66 -8.73
CA PHE A 88 6.35 11.47 -8.68
C PHE A 88 5.58 12.32 -9.69
N GLU A 89 6.22 13.30 -10.32
CA GLU A 89 5.72 13.99 -11.51
C GLU A 89 5.52 13.06 -12.71
N ASN A 90 6.22 11.91 -12.73
CA ASN A 90 6.13 10.89 -13.77
C ASN A 90 4.86 10.03 -13.69
N VAL A 91 4.08 10.10 -12.60
CA VAL A 91 2.88 9.27 -12.43
C VAL A 91 1.86 9.57 -13.54
N PRO A 92 1.48 8.56 -14.37
CA PRO A 92 0.54 8.77 -15.46
C PRO A 92 -0.83 9.27 -14.96
N LYS A 93 -1.48 10.11 -15.74
CA LYS A 93 -2.87 10.52 -15.50
C LYS A 93 -3.88 9.45 -15.90
N GLU A 94 -3.51 8.62 -16.86
CA GLU A 94 -4.28 7.45 -17.29
C GLU A 94 -4.09 6.26 -16.37
N THR A 95 -4.81 5.17 -16.61
CA THR A 95 -4.66 3.91 -15.86
C THR A 95 -3.33 3.25 -16.18
N PHE A 96 -2.60 2.82 -15.17
CA PHE A 96 -1.25 2.24 -15.28
C PHE A 96 -1.08 1.02 -14.40
N VAL A 97 0.01 0.27 -14.64
CA VAL A 97 0.42 -0.86 -13.79
C VAL A 97 1.78 -0.56 -13.17
N VAL A 98 1.82 -0.59 -11.85
CA VAL A 98 3.05 -0.43 -11.07
C VAL A 98 3.77 -1.76 -10.95
N TYR A 99 5.07 -1.76 -11.23
CA TYR A 99 5.99 -2.84 -10.91
C TYR A 99 7.05 -2.34 -9.94
N ALA A 100 7.24 -3.05 -8.82
CA ALA A 100 8.16 -2.65 -7.77
C ALA A 100 8.86 -3.87 -7.15
N ASN A 101 10.01 -3.65 -6.51
CA ASN A 101 10.65 -4.63 -5.64
C ASN A 101 9.84 -4.83 -4.35
N HIS A 102 9.98 -6.00 -3.71
CA HIS A 102 9.14 -6.39 -2.56
C HIS A 102 9.96 -6.96 -1.41
N LYS A 103 10.21 -6.13 -0.38
CA LYS A 103 11.02 -6.49 0.79
C LYS A 103 10.26 -6.36 2.12
N SER A 104 9.06 -5.75 2.08
CA SER A 104 8.21 -5.57 3.27
C SER A 104 6.73 -5.78 2.95
N ASN A 105 5.99 -6.35 3.91
CA ASN A 105 4.53 -6.42 3.82
C ASN A 105 3.86 -5.02 3.76
N MET A 106 4.63 -3.97 4.09
CA MET A 106 4.16 -2.59 4.03
C MET A 106 4.32 -1.94 2.64
N ASP A 107 5.08 -2.56 1.72
CA ASP A 107 5.36 -1.97 0.41
C ASP A 107 4.10 -1.57 -0.38
N PRO A 108 3.04 -2.40 -0.46
CA PRO A 108 1.81 -2.01 -1.14
C PRO A 108 1.18 -0.75 -0.55
N LEU A 109 1.19 -0.62 0.80
CA LEU A 109 0.65 0.53 1.51
C LEU A 109 1.51 1.79 1.27
N LEU A 110 2.84 1.64 1.28
CA LEU A 110 3.78 2.73 1.03
C LEU A 110 3.61 3.29 -0.40
N ILE A 111 3.52 2.41 -1.40
CA ILE A 111 3.27 2.80 -2.79
C ILE A 111 1.90 3.49 -2.90
N TYR A 112 0.83 2.86 -2.40
CA TYR A 112 -0.52 3.40 -2.44
C TYR A 112 -0.60 4.82 -1.82
N TYR A 113 -0.03 4.98 -0.63
CA TYR A 113 0.03 6.28 0.04
C TYR A 113 0.82 7.32 -0.78
N SER A 114 1.91 6.88 -1.42
CA SER A 114 2.83 7.78 -2.13
C SER A 114 2.29 8.27 -3.46
N LEU A 115 1.62 7.40 -4.23
CA LEU A 115 1.12 7.68 -5.58
C LEU A 115 0.01 8.72 -5.65
N ASN A 116 -0.75 8.93 -4.59
CA ASN A 116 -1.94 9.79 -4.62
C ASN A 116 -2.98 9.42 -5.69
N SER A 117 -2.94 8.19 -6.17
CA SER A 117 -3.81 7.66 -7.21
C SER A 117 -4.66 6.52 -6.66
N VAL A 118 -5.78 6.27 -7.34
CA VAL A 118 -6.64 5.13 -7.04
C VAL A 118 -6.02 3.89 -7.64
N CYS A 119 -5.49 3.00 -6.81
CA CYS A 119 -4.92 1.75 -7.29
C CYS A 119 -5.28 0.57 -6.39
N SER A 120 -5.33 -0.59 -7.02
CA SER A 120 -5.49 -1.89 -6.40
C SER A 120 -4.14 -2.61 -6.35
N ALA A 121 -4.12 -3.83 -5.83
CA ALA A 121 -2.92 -4.66 -5.80
C ALA A 121 -3.25 -6.15 -6.01
N ILE A 122 -2.25 -6.91 -6.48
CA ILE A 122 -2.30 -8.36 -6.46
C ILE A 122 -1.67 -8.86 -5.17
N GLY A 123 -2.45 -9.57 -4.34
CA GLY A 123 -2.04 -10.04 -3.02
C GLY A 123 -2.06 -11.55 -2.87
N LYS A 124 -1.22 -12.11 -1.98
CA LYS A 124 -1.19 -13.56 -1.71
C LYS A 124 -2.55 -14.04 -1.20
N LYS A 125 -3.07 -15.13 -1.77
CA LYS A 125 -4.38 -15.73 -1.44
C LYS A 125 -4.61 -15.96 0.06
N SER A 126 -3.56 -16.37 0.80
CA SER A 126 -3.66 -16.58 2.25
C SER A 126 -3.99 -15.32 3.07
N LEU A 127 -3.70 -14.11 2.56
CA LEU A 127 -4.09 -12.86 3.24
C LEU A 127 -5.61 -12.68 3.28
N PHE A 128 -6.32 -13.23 2.29
CA PHE A 128 -7.79 -13.14 2.19
C PHE A 128 -8.51 -14.14 3.11
N GLN A 129 -7.79 -15.05 3.77
CA GLN A 129 -8.35 -15.95 4.78
C GLN A 129 -8.59 -15.26 6.12
N ASN A 130 -7.82 -14.21 6.44
CA ASN A 130 -8.06 -13.40 7.63
C ASN A 130 -9.23 -12.43 7.36
N PRO A 131 -10.29 -12.38 8.21
CA PRO A 131 -11.47 -11.56 7.95
C PRO A 131 -11.18 -10.07 7.79
N ILE A 132 -10.29 -9.52 8.62
CA ILE A 132 -9.92 -8.08 8.56
C ILE A 132 -9.10 -7.81 7.29
N MET A 133 -8.12 -8.65 6.98
CA MET A 133 -7.33 -8.50 5.76
C MET A 133 -8.17 -8.68 4.50
N ASN A 134 -9.13 -9.60 4.51
CA ASN A 134 -10.09 -9.77 3.40
C ASN A 134 -10.96 -8.53 3.20
N MET A 135 -11.45 -7.94 4.28
CA MET A 135 -12.24 -6.71 4.23
C MET A 135 -11.41 -5.53 3.67
N ILE A 136 -10.17 -5.36 4.13
CA ILE A 136 -9.23 -4.38 3.60
C ILE A 136 -8.98 -4.65 2.12
N ALA A 137 -8.64 -5.89 1.75
CA ALA A 137 -8.36 -6.28 0.38
C ALA A 137 -9.55 -6.02 -0.56
N LYS A 138 -10.77 -6.38 -0.15
CA LYS A 138 -12.00 -6.06 -0.88
C LYS A 138 -12.20 -4.56 -1.05
N THR A 139 -11.90 -3.78 -0.02
CA THR A 139 -12.01 -2.32 -0.10
C THR A 139 -11.10 -1.72 -1.17
N PHE A 140 -9.92 -2.28 -1.38
CA PHE A 140 -9.00 -1.91 -2.47
C PHE A 140 -9.28 -2.62 -3.80
N ALA A 141 -10.29 -3.50 -3.86
CA ALA A 141 -10.50 -4.43 -4.97
C ALA A 141 -9.25 -5.26 -5.30
N ALA A 142 -8.49 -5.64 -4.26
CA ALA A 142 -7.28 -6.43 -4.42
C ALA A 142 -7.62 -7.82 -4.97
N VAL A 143 -6.76 -8.31 -5.87
CA VAL A 143 -6.93 -9.60 -6.54
C VAL A 143 -6.11 -10.66 -5.81
N PRO A 144 -6.73 -11.73 -5.29
CA PRO A 144 -6.00 -12.83 -4.67
C PRO A 144 -5.23 -13.62 -5.73
N ILE A 145 -3.95 -13.93 -5.48
CA ILE A 145 -3.16 -14.79 -6.33
C ILE A 145 -2.67 -16.02 -5.57
N ASP A 146 -2.92 -17.18 -6.14
CA ASP A 146 -2.32 -18.44 -5.70
C ASP A 146 -0.98 -18.61 -6.42
N ARG A 147 0.12 -18.50 -5.68
CA ARG A 147 1.49 -18.50 -6.24
C ARG A 147 2.05 -19.89 -6.45
N GLU A 148 1.38 -20.90 -5.91
CA GLU A 148 1.77 -22.31 -5.97
C GLU A 148 1.04 -23.03 -7.10
N ASN A 149 -0.01 -22.43 -7.65
CA ASN A 149 -0.79 -22.95 -8.76
C ASN A 149 -0.78 -21.97 -9.95
N ASP A 150 0.00 -22.27 -10.98
CA ASP A 150 0.18 -21.41 -12.14
C ASP A 150 -1.13 -21.15 -12.90
N ARG A 151 -2.05 -22.14 -12.95
CA ARG A 151 -3.35 -22.00 -13.60
C ARG A 151 -4.24 -20.98 -12.85
N GLU A 152 -4.28 -21.07 -11.53
CA GLU A 152 -5.01 -20.11 -10.70
C GLU A 152 -4.35 -18.73 -10.70
N ALA A 153 -3.01 -18.68 -10.69
CA ALA A 153 -2.27 -17.44 -10.85
C ALA A 153 -2.59 -16.75 -12.19
N ALA A 154 -2.69 -17.51 -13.29
CA ALA A 154 -3.09 -16.96 -14.59
C ALA A 154 -4.51 -16.36 -14.56
N LYS A 155 -5.48 -17.01 -13.89
CA LYS A 155 -6.85 -16.47 -13.71
C LYS A 155 -6.83 -15.15 -12.93
N SER A 156 -5.99 -15.05 -11.91
CA SER A 156 -5.82 -13.82 -11.13
C SER A 156 -5.27 -12.69 -12.00
N ILE A 157 -4.29 -12.97 -12.86
CA ILE A 157 -3.78 -11.98 -13.82
C ILE A 157 -4.88 -11.54 -14.80
N VAL A 158 -5.69 -12.47 -15.32
CA VAL A 158 -6.83 -12.12 -16.19
C VAL A 158 -7.84 -11.22 -15.47
N THR A 159 -8.11 -11.48 -14.20
CA THR A 159 -8.97 -10.61 -13.38
C THR A 159 -8.34 -9.21 -13.23
N GLY A 160 -7.05 -9.13 -12.95
CA GLY A 160 -6.31 -7.86 -12.92
C GLY A 160 -6.39 -7.09 -14.23
N ILE A 161 -6.19 -7.77 -15.38
CA ILE A 161 -6.31 -7.16 -16.70
C ILE A 161 -7.69 -6.50 -16.89
N LYS A 162 -8.77 -7.18 -16.49
CA LYS A 162 -10.13 -6.63 -16.59
C LYS A 162 -10.28 -5.36 -15.73
N LEU A 163 -9.73 -5.35 -14.51
CA LEU A 163 -9.77 -4.19 -13.63
C LEU A 163 -9.01 -3.00 -14.21
N VAL A 164 -7.81 -3.25 -14.77
CA VAL A 164 -6.99 -2.20 -15.41
C VAL A 164 -7.73 -1.62 -16.62
N LYS A 165 -8.31 -2.44 -17.48
CA LYS A 165 -9.15 -1.99 -18.62
C LYS A 165 -10.37 -1.18 -18.20
N ASN A 166 -10.88 -1.42 -16.98
CA ASN A 166 -11.99 -0.69 -16.39
C ASN A 166 -11.55 0.56 -15.60
N GLY A 167 -10.32 1.03 -15.77
CA GLY A 167 -9.84 2.29 -15.21
C GLY A 167 -9.27 2.20 -13.79
N LEU A 168 -8.96 1.00 -13.29
CA LEU A 168 -8.35 0.83 -11.97
C LEU A 168 -6.86 0.46 -12.10
N SER A 169 -5.98 1.41 -11.78
CA SER A 169 -4.53 1.13 -11.75
C SER A 169 -4.18 0.02 -10.76
N MET A 170 -3.08 -0.69 -11.01
CA MET A 170 -2.77 -1.90 -10.25
C MET A 170 -1.30 -1.96 -9.84
N ILE A 171 -1.04 -2.41 -8.61
CA ILE A 171 0.30 -2.66 -8.08
C ILE A 171 0.55 -4.16 -8.12
N ILE A 172 1.68 -4.55 -8.69
CA ILE A 172 2.14 -5.93 -8.72
C ILE A 172 3.63 -6.01 -8.40
N PHE A 173 4.00 -7.02 -7.63
CA PHE A 173 5.39 -7.34 -7.31
C PHE A 173 5.80 -8.58 -8.11
N PRO A 174 6.61 -8.43 -9.17
CA PRO A 174 6.91 -9.54 -10.06
C PRO A 174 7.78 -10.63 -9.43
N GLU A 175 8.43 -10.35 -8.31
CA GLU A 175 9.12 -11.36 -7.48
C GLU A 175 8.18 -12.47 -6.98
N GLY A 176 6.88 -12.21 -6.99
CA GLY A 176 5.87 -13.15 -6.51
C GLY A 176 5.90 -13.37 -4.99
N GLY A 177 6.53 -12.48 -4.23
CA GLY A 177 6.60 -12.47 -2.77
C GLY A 177 7.96 -12.02 -2.28
N ILE A 178 8.07 -11.81 -0.98
CA ILE A 178 9.35 -11.48 -0.35
C ILE A 178 10.23 -12.72 -0.35
N LYS A 179 11.27 -12.74 -1.18
CA LYS A 179 12.20 -13.87 -1.33
C LYS A 179 13.38 -13.76 -0.37
N THR A 180 13.92 -12.56 -0.25
CA THR A 180 14.99 -12.22 0.68
C THR A 180 14.83 -10.79 1.20
N ARG A 181 15.42 -10.52 2.33
CA ARG A 181 15.57 -9.16 2.89
C ARG A 181 17.04 -8.76 3.07
N ASP A 182 17.96 -9.56 2.52
CA ASP A 182 19.41 -9.30 2.64
C ASP A 182 19.86 -8.24 1.65
N THR A 183 19.17 -8.15 0.51
CA THR A 183 19.30 -7.06 -0.47
C THR A 183 17.93 -6.44 -0.73
N GLU A 184 17.92 -5.16 -1.08
CA GLU A 184 16.72 -4.48 -1.59
C GLU A 184 16.48 -4.75 -3.08
N GLU A 185 17.46 -5.34 -3.79
CA GLU A 185 17.34 -5.63 -5.22
C GLU A 185 16.16 -6.56 -5.52
N MET A 186 15.53 -6.32 -6.67
CA MET A 186 14.50 -7.18 -7.23
C MET A 186 15.13 -8.49 -7.69
N VAL A 187 14.55 -9.63 -7.33
CA VAL A 187 15.09 -10.96 -7.64
C VAL A 187 14.00 -11.92 -8.10
N ASN A 188 14.39 -12.93 -8.91
CA ASN A 188 13.51 -14.04 -9.29
C ASN A 188 12.19 -13.61 -9.94
N LEU A 189 12.26 -12.82 -11.01
CA LEU A 189 11.10 -12.28 -11.68
C LEU A 189 10.25 -13.34 -12.37
N ARG A 190 8.95 -13.20 -12.21
CA ARG A 190 7.94 -13.98 -12.94
C ARG A 190 7.50 -13.20 -14.19
N ALA A 191 8.00 -13.58 -15.36
CA ALA A 191 7.66 -12.94 -16.64
C ALA A 191 6.12 -12.87 -16.87
N GLY A 192 5.38 -13.84 -16.35
CA GLY A 192 3.91 -13.85 -16.40
C GLY A 192 3.23 -12.65 -15.72
N ALA A 193 3.88 -11.98 -14.77
CA ALA A 193 3.36 -10.77 -14.12
C ALA A 193 3.22 -9.62 -15.12
N TYR A 194 4.12 -9.50 -16.08
CA TYR A 194 4.12 -8.42 -17.07
C TYR A 194 2.99 -8.54 -18.12
N LYS A 195 2.37 -9.74 -18.24
CA LYS A 195 1.13 -9.91 -19.03
C LYS A 195 0.02 -8.98 -18.59
N LEU A 196 0.04 -8.54 -17.32
CA LEU A 196 -0.96 -7.62 -16.78
C LEU A 196 -0.98 -6.30 -17.55
N ALA A 197 0.16 -5.62 -17.67
CA ALA A 197 0.27 -4.37 -18.41
C ALA A 197 0.10 -4.59 -19.93
N VAL A 198 0.82 -5.55 -20.50
CA VAL A 198 0.83 -5.81 -21.94
C VAL A 198 -0.58 -6.13 -22.46
N LYS A 199 -1.32 -7.03 -21.82
CA LYS A 199 -2.69 -7.41 -22.23
C LYS A 199 -3.75 -6.37 -21.88
N ALA A 200 -3.46 -5.48 -20.93
CA ALA A 200 -4.32 -4.35 -20.62
C ALA A 200 -4.07 -3.15 -21.54
N ASN A 201 -2.97 -3.14 -22.30
CA ASN A 201 -2.46 -1.99 -23.07
C ASN A 201 -2.23 -0.75 -22.17
N ALA A 202 -1.72 -0.96 -20.96
CA ALA A 202 -1.53 0.08 -19.97
C ALA A 202 -0.04 0.44 -19.79
N PRO A 203 0.31 1.71 -19.55
CA PRO A 203 1.68 2.09 -19.21
C PRO A 203 2.21 1.30 -18.02
N VAL A 204 3.49 0.94 -18.08
CA VAL A 204 4.24 0.31 -17.01
C VAL A 204 4.93 1.41 -16.21
N LEU A 205 4.64 1.48 -14.92
CA LEU A 205 5.27 2.43 -14.00
C LEU A 205 6.24 1.69 -13.06
N PRO A 206 7.56 1.68 -13.36
CA PRO A 206 8.53 1.13 -12.46
C PRO A 206 8.66 1.99 -11.20
N ILE A 207 8.74 1.37 -10.02
CA ILE A 207 8.95 2.06 -8.73
C ILE A 207 10.02 1.31 -7.95
N SER A 208 11.10 2.03 -7.58
CA SER A 208 12.12 1.53 -6.68
C SER A 208 11.76 1.87 -5.24
N ILE A 209 11.80 0.88 -4.35
CA ILE A 209 11.58 1.04 -2.92
C ILE A 209 12.89 0.70 -2.20
N CYS A 210 13.57 1.71 -1.68
CA CYS A 210 14.86 1.55 -1.02
C CYS A 210 14.68 1.63 0.50
N GLY A 211 15.23 0.65 1.23
CA GLY A 211 15.24 0.60 2.69
C GLY A 211 14.00 -0.01 3.33
N SER A 212 13.08 -0.61 2.57
CA SER A 212 11.84 -1.16 3.14
C SER A 212 12.06 -2.44 3.95
N SER A 213 13.14 -3.20 3.71
CA SER A 213 13.54 -4.34 4.54
C SER A 213 13.77 -3.95 6.00
N MET A 214 14.19 -2.70 6.25
CA MET A 214 14.39 -2.13 7.58
C MET A 214 13.13 -2.15 8.44
N ILE A 215 11.93 -2.18 7.85
CA ILE A 215 10.67 -2.20 8.60
C ILE A 215 10.59 -3.45 9.48
N SER A 216 11.04 -4.59 8.98
CA SER A 216 11.05 -5.86 9.72
C SER A 216 12.30 -6.08 10.57
N LYS A 217 13.43 -5.46 10.21
CA LYS A 217 14.72 -5.63 10.89
C LYS A 217 14.90 -4.67 12.07
N THR A 218 14.10 -3.61 12.15
CA THR A 218 14.29 -2.51 13.10
C THR A 218 13.18 -2.48 14.14
N ARG A 219 13.50 -2.16 15.41
CA ARG A 219 12.50 -2.00 16.48
C ARG A 219 11.43 -0.98 16.10
N PHE A 220 10.21 -1.21 16.56
CA PHE A 220 9.02 -0.43 16.21
C PHE A 220 9.22 1.09 16.31
N PHE A 221 9.83 1.59 17.40
CA PHE A 221 10.00 3.02 17.65
C PHE A 221 11.19 3.67 16.91
N LYS A 222 12.14 2.89 16.38
CA LYS A 222 13.25 3.45 15.60
C LYS A 222 12.75 4.05 14.31
N ARG A 223 13.28 5.24 13.97
CA ARG A 223 12.98 5.91 12.69
C ARG A 223 13.53 5.07 11.54
N LYS A 224 12.69 4.88 10.54
CA LYS A 224 13.00 4.19 9.30
C LYS A 224 12.84 5.18 8.16
N THR A 225 13.89 5.38 7.38
CA THR A 225 13.83 6.22 6.18
C THR A 225 13.72 5.31 4.97
N ILE A 226 12.65 5.49 4.21
CA ILE A 226 12.36 4.73 2.99
C ILE A 226 12.31 5.73 1.83
N LYS A 227 13.13 5.49 0.82
CA LYS A 227 13.15 6.26 -0.42
C LYS A 227 12.31 5.53 -1.45
N ILE A 228 11.38 6.24 -2.10
CA ILE A 228 10.52 5.70 -3.15
C ILE A 228 10.75 6.55 -4.39
N ILE A 229 11.27 5.91 -5.43
CA ILE A 229 11.61 6.56 -6.69
C ILE A 229 10.63 6.08 -7.75
N CYS A 230 9.93 7.01 -8.37
CA CYS A 230 8.99 6.77 -9.44
C CYS A 230 9.66 7.07 -10.78
N HIS A 231 9.93 6.04 -11.57
CA HIS A 231 10.58 6.17 -12.86
C HIS A 231 9.65 6.74 -13.93
N ARG A 232 10.23 7.17 -15.05
CA ARG A 232 9.45 7.47 -16.25
C ARG A 232 8.65 6.23 -16.66
N PRO A 233 7.34 6.36 -16.96
CA PRO A 233 6.55 5.24 -17.42
C PRO A 233 7.06 4.71 -18.75
N ILE A 234 7.09 3.38 -18.89
CA ILE A 234 7.33 2.72 -20.18
C ILE A 234 5.97 2.66 -20.87
N THR A 235 5.84 3.38 -21.96
CA THR A 235 4.59 3.49 -22.70
C THR A 235 4.28 2.22 -23.50
N LYS A 236 3.02 2.08 -23.95
CA LYS A 236 2.60 0.97 -24.79
C LYS A 236 3.46 0.85 -26.05
N ASP A 237 3.77 1.96 -26.68
CA ASP A 237 4.54 1.99 -27.94
C ASP A 237 6.00 1.53 -27.70
N GLU A 238 6.57 1.90 -26.55
CA GLU A 238 7.93 1.48 -26.19
C GLU A 238 8.06 -0.02 -25.91
N TYR A 239 7.01 -0.69 -25.45
CA TYR A 239 7.05 -2.14 -25.20
C TYR A 239 6.31 -2.97 -26.26
N ALA A 240 5.76 -2.36 -27.31
CA ALA A 240 4.95 -3.05 -28.32
C ALA A 240 5.67 -4.23 -28.98
N ASN A 241 6.98 -4.09 -29.21
CA ASN A 241 7.84 -5.11 -29.83
C ASN A 241 8.61 -5.96 -28.80
N MET A 242 8.38 -5.77 -27.48
CA MET A 242 9.04 -6.53 -26.44
C MET A 242 8.18 -7.73 -26.02
N ASN A 243 8.83 -8.86 -25.79
CA ASN A 243 8.18 -9.94 -25.06
C ASN A 243 8.16 -9.62 -23.55
N THR A 244 7.41 -10.42 -22.77
CA THR A 244 7.25 -10.17 -21.33
C THR A 244 8.53 -10.36 -20.52
N HIS A 245 9.51 -11.10 -21.04
CA HIS A 245 10.81 -11.28 -20.41
C HIS A 245 11.67 -10.03 -20.63
N GLU A 246 11.77 -9.53 -21.85
CA GLU A 246 12.51 -8.31 -22.20
C GLU A 246 11.99 -7.10 -21.43
N LEU A 247 10.66 -6.94 -21.36
CA LEU A 247 10.04 -5.89 -20.55
C LEU A 247 10.40 -6.07 -19.06
N GLY A 248 10.41 -7.31 -18.58
CA GLY A 248 10.80 -7.63 -17.20
C GLY A 248 12.23 -7.24 -16.90
N THR A 249 13.18 -7.60 -17.76
CA THR A 249 14.60 -7.24 -17.61
C THR A 249 14.80 -5.73 -17.60
N LYS A 250 14.13 -4.99 -18.52
CA LYS A 250 14.19 -3.53 -18.56
C LYS A 250 13.69 -2.90 -17.24
N VAL A 251 12.59 -3.38 -16.68
CA VAL A 251 12.04 -2.90 -15.40
C VAL A 251 12.98 -3.25 -14.25
N GLU A 252 13.55 -4.46 -14.24
CA GLU A 252 14.50 -4.91 -13.23
C GLU A 252 15.75 -4.04 -13.19
N GLU A 253 16.34 -3.79 -14.35
CA GLU A 253 17.54 -2.96 -14.48
C GLU A 253 17.31 -1.54 -13.96
N LEU A 254 16.17 -0.91 -14.31
CA LEU A 254 15.80 0.40 -13.82
C LEU A 254 15.69 0.41 -12.28
N ILE A 255 14.98 -0.54 -11.69
CA ILE A 255 14.76 -0.60 -10.26
C ILE A 255 16.05 -0.94 -9.52
N ASN A 256 16.82 -1.91 -10.01
CA ASN A 256 18.04 -2.35 -9.33
C ASN A 256 19.18 -1.32 -9.44
N SER A 257 19.21 -0.47 -10.48
CA SER A 257 20.19 0.62 -10.57
C SER A 257 20.07 1.59 -9.40
N ASP A 258 18.85 2.06 -9.09
CA ASP A 258 18.63 2.97 -7.96
C ASP A 258 18.91 2.31 -6.61
N ILE A 259 18.59 1.02 -6.49
CA ILE A 259 18.83 0.28 -5.24
C ILE A 259 20.32 0.17 -4.97
N ARG A 260 21.13 -0.13 -5.99
CA ARG A 260 22.59 -0.19 -5.87
C ARG A 260 23.19 1.17 -5.52
N GLU A 261 22.70 2.25 -6.13
CA GLU A 261 23.12 3.61 -5.79
C GLU A 261 22.82 3.91 -4.31
N PHE A 262 21.59 3.64 -3.87
CA PHE A 262 21.18 3.85 -2.49
C PHE A 262 21.96 3.00 -1.48
N GLU A 263 22.31 1.75 -1.81
CA GLU A 263 23.11 0.90 -0.94
C GLU A 263 24.57 1.37 -0.87
N ASN A 264 25.10 1.95 -1.95
CA ASN A 264 26.45 2.52 -1.99
C ASN A 264 26.55 3.84 -1.19
N GLU A 265 25.53 4.68 -1.21
CA GLU A 265 25.45 5.91 -0.39
C GLU A 265 25.45 5.64 1.12
N LYS A 266 25.14 4.42 1.54
CA LYS A 266 25.07 4.01 2.96
C LYS A 266 26.33 3.35 3.49
N LYS A 267 27.26 3.00 2.62
CA LYS A 267 28.58 2.46 3.00
C LYS A 267 29.56 3.57 3.30
#